data_ae7dd6dd40642a52cc76e8e9ce750cc3
#
_entry.id   ae7dd6dd40642a52cc76e8e9ce750cc3
#
_cell.length_a   1.000
_cell.length_b   1.000
_cell.length_c   1.000
_cell.angle_alpha   90.00
_cell.angle_beta   90.00
_cell.angle_gamma   90.00
#
_symmetry.space_group_name_H-M   'P 1'
#
loop_
_entity.id
_entity.type
_entity.pdbx_description
1 polymer ?
#
loop_
_entity_poly.entity_id
_entity_poly.type
_entity_poly.pdbx_seq_one_letter_code
_entity_poly.pdbx_strand_id
1 'polypeptide(L)'
;RQCFEGMEEFGRIDQISFVGGGSKSPLWRSILADVFDRKIVKYKRDDSSLGAAMLTGVALGVFGSHQEAVEKTAVIDSITEPNPENVEKYSKLFPLYVEIHDDLEKTYHKYEDA
;
A
#
# COMPACT_ATOMS: atom_id res chain seq x y z
N ARG A 1 1.88 -8.54 -2.01
CA ARG A 1 1.79 -9.26 -0.75
C ARG A 1 3.14 -9.81 -0.34
N GLN A 2 3.89 -10.49 -1.20
CA GLN A 2 5.22 -11.03 -0.88
C GLN A 2 6.17 -9.97 -0.29
N CYS A 3 6.34 -8.83 -0.95
CA CYS A 3 7.15 -7.73 -0.40
C CYS A 3 6.58 -7.15 0.90
N PHE A 4 5.27 -7.15 1.05
CA PHE A 4 4.61 -6.66 2.25
C PHE A 4 4.87 -7.55 3.46
N GLU A 5 4.82 -8.88 3.28
CA GLU A 5 5.15 -9.85 4.34
C GLU A 5 6.59 -9.66 4.82
N GLY A 6 7.55 -9.40 3.91
CA GLY A 6 8.92 -9.07 4.28
C GLY A 6 9.05 -7.75 5.06
N MET A 7 8.19 -6.76 4.82
CA MET A 7 8.19 -5.52 5.62
C MET A 7 7.62 -5.74 7.02
N GLU A 8 6.68 -6.66 7.22
CA GLU A 8 6.11 -6.97 8.53
C GLU A 8 7.11 -7.62 9.50
N GLU A 9 8.24 -8.15 9.00
CA GLU A 9 9.36 -8.58 9.85
C GLU A 9 9.96 -7.44 10.69
N PHE A 10 9.83 -6.19 10.24
CA PHE A 10 10.32 -4.99 10.94
C PHE A 10 9.28 -4.36 11.86
N GLY A 11 8.03 -4.81 11.82
CA GLY A 11 6.95 -4.31 12.65
C GLY A 11 5.59 -4.51 12.02
N ARG A 12 4.57 -4.62 12.88
CA ARG A 12 3.19 -4.81 12.43
C ARG A 12 2.69 -3.58 11.69
N ILE A 13 2.06 -3.81 10.54
CA ILE A 13 1.42 -2.80 9.71
C ILE A 13 -0.10 -2.98 9.82
N ASP A 14 -0.79 -2.06 10.47
CA ASP A 14 -2.25 -2.16 10.68
C ASP A 14 -3.07 -1.58 9.53
N GLN A 15 -2.50 -0.65 8.76
CA GLN A 15 -3.18 0.00 7.63
C GLN A 15 -2.20 0.37 6.53
N ILE A 16 -2.71 0.43 5.31
CA ILE A 16 -1.93 0.78 4.11
C ILE A 16 -2.52 2.04 3.49
N SER A 17 -1.69 3.06 3.30
CA SER A 17 -2.05 4.25 2.51
C SER A 17 -1.95 3.93 1.02
N PHE A 18 -3.06 4.03 0.30
CA PHE A 18 -3.10 3.79 -1.13
C PHE A 18 -3.28 5.10 -1.89
N VAL A 19 -2.29 5.45 -2.71
CA VAL A 19 -2.19 6.73 -3.41
C VAL A 19 -2.11 6.53 -4.93
N GLY A 20 -2.29 7.62 -5.67
CA GLY A 20 -2.22 7.62 -7.12
C GLY A 20 -3.52 7.23 -7.82
N GLY A 21 -3.46 7.03 -9.14
CA GLY A 21 -4.64 6.80 -9.98
C GLY A 21 -5.49 5.59 -9.59
N GLY A 22 -4.85 4.51 -9.18
CA GLY A 22 -5.52 3.28 -8.74
C GLY A 22 -6.35 3.47 -7.47
N SER A 23 -5.97 4.40 -6.59
CA SER A 23 -6.70 4.67 -5.35
C SER A 23 -8.12 5.18 -5.58
N LYS A 24 -8.39 5.74 -6.76
CA LYS A 24 -9.72 6.24 -7.15
C LYS A 24 -10.73 5.12 -7.41
N SER A 25 -10.27 3.91 -7.71
CA SER A 25 -11.14 2.75 -7.96
C SER A 25 -11.54 2.06 -6.65
N PRO A 26 -12.83 2.03 -6.28
CA PRO A 26 -13.30 1.27 -5.12
C PRO A 26 -12.97 -0.22 -5.22
N LEU A 27 -13.08 -0.79 -6.44
CA LEU A 27 -12.76 -2.20 -6.69
C LEU A 27 -11.28 -2.50 -6.39
N TRP A 28 -10.36 -1.66 -6.84
CA TRP A 28 -8.94 -1.85 -6.54
C TRP A 28 -8.66 -1.77 -5.05
N ARG A 29 -9.28 -0.82 -4.33
CA ARG A 29 -9.12 -0.73 -2.87
C ARG A 29 -9.63 -1.98 -2.16
N SER A 30 -10.78 -2.53 -2.59
CA SER A 30 -11.33 -3.77 -2.02
C SER A 30 -10.40 -4.95 -2.27
N ILE A 31 -9.91 -5.13 -3.51
CA ILE A 31 -8.98 -6.21 -3.84
C ILE A 31 -7.70 -6.11 -2.99
N LEU A 32 -7.13 -4.91 -2.86
CA LEU A 32 -5.92 -4.73 -2.06
C LEU A 32 -6.18 -4.98 -0.57
N ALA A 33 -7.32 -4.51 -0.03
CA ALA A 33 -7.68 -4.79 1.35
C ALA A 33 -7.77 -6.31 1.60
N ASP A 34 -8.41 -7.05 0.70
CA ASP A 34 -8.60 -8.48 0.80
C ASP A 34 -7.28 -9.27 0.63
N VAL A 35 -6.43 -8.85 -0.32
CA VAL A 35 -5.13 -9.51 -0.60
C VAL A 35 -4.15 -9.32 0.56
N PHE A 36 -4.11 -8.13 1.15
CA PHE A 36 -3.20 -7.81 2.25
C PHE A 36 -3.77 -8.16 3.62
N ASP A 37 -5.07 -8.40 3.73
CA ASP A 37 -5.80 -8.50 5.01
C ASP A 37 -5.54 -7.29 5.90
N ARG A 38 -5.61 -6.10 5.29
CA ARG A 38 -5.34 -4.82 5.97
C ARG A 38 -6.29 -3.73 5.47
N LYS A 39 -6.53 -2.76 6.35
CA LYS A 39 -7.29 -1.56 5.96
C LYS A 39 -6.55 -0.78 4.89
N ILE A 40 -7.26 -0.41 3.84
CA ILE A 40 -6.75 0.52 2.82
C ILE A 40 -7.31 1.91 3.08
N VAL A 41 -6.42 2.85 3.33
CA VAL A 41 -6.76 4.25 3.58
C VAL A 41 -6.48 5.08 2.34
N LYS A 42 -7.50 5.81 1.89
CA LYS A 42 -7.39 6.81 0.83
C LYS A 42 -7.53 8.21 1.45
N TYR A 43 -6.64 9.11 1.05
CA TYR A 43 -6.70 10.50 1.45
C TYR A 43 -7.37 11.36 0.38
N LYS A 44 -7.94 12.51 0.78
CA LYS A 44 -8.55 13.48 -0.15
C LYS A 44 -7.52 14.08 -1.10
N ARG A 45 -6.29 14.26 -0.59
CA ARG A 45 -5.13 14.68 -1.37
C ARG A 45 -4.05 13.62 -1.20
N ASP A 46 -3.57 13.10 -2.29
CA ASP A 46 -2.61 12.00 -2.36
C ASP A 46 -1.47 12.28 -3.36
N ASP A 47 -1.25 13.57 -3.68
CA ASP A 47 -0.19 13.99 -4.57
C ASP A 47 1.12 14.29 -3.82
N SER A 48 2.23 14.10 -4.52
CA SER A 48 3.58 14.31 -3.96
C SER A 48 3.84 15.79 -3.60
N SER A 49 3.11 16.72 -4.20
CA SER A 49 3.24 18.16 -3.91
C SER A 49 2.79 18.48 -2.49
N LEU A 50 1.82 17.76 -1.94
CA LEU A 50 1.40 17.92 -0.55
C LEU A 50 2.53 17.58 0.42
N GLY A 51 3.26 16.49 0.18
CA GLY A 51 4.42 16.13 1.00
C GLY A 51 5.51 17.20 0.98
N ALA A 52 5.84 17.73 -0.20
CA ALA A 52 6.79 18.83 -0.34
C ALA A 52 6.32 20.11 0.39
N ALA A 53 5.02 20.43 0.31
CA ALA A 53 4.44 21.55 1.03
C ALA A 53 4.49 21.39 2.55
N MET A 54 4.26 20.18 3.07
CA MET A 54 4.40 19.88 4.49
C MET A 54 5.84 20.10 4.98
N LEU A 55 6.84 19.56 4.25
CA LEU A 55 8.25 19.73 4.59
C LEU A 55 8.65 21.21 4.59
N THR A 56 8.23 21.96 3.57
CA THR A 56 8.47 23.40 3.48
C THR A 56 7.78 24.15 4.62
N GLY A 57 6.55 23.78 4.96
CA GLY A 57 5.81 24.39 6.06
C GLY A 57 6.48 24.19 7.42
N VAL A 58 7.09 23.03 7.66
CA VAL A 58 7.88 22.79 8.87
C VAL A 58 9.17 23.63 8.86
N ALA A 59 9.88 23.67 7.73
CA ALA A 59 11.10 24.47 7.61
C ALA A 59 10.88 25.97 7.82
N LEU A 60 9.73 26.48 7.42
CA LEU A 60 9.34 27.88 7.58
C LEU A 60 8.63 28.19 8.92
N GLY A 61 8.48 27.19 9.81
CA GLY A 61 7.82 27.36 11.10
C GLY A 61 6.30 27.51 11.04
N VAL A 62 5.66 27.20 9.92
CA VAL A 62 4.18 27.15 9.78
C VAL A 62 3.60 25.99 10.58
N PHE A 63 4.31 24.87 10.61
CA PHE A 63 4.04 23.73 11.47
C PHE A 63 5.19 23.54 12.46
N GLY A 64 4.88 23.23 13.71
CA GLY A 64 5.88 23.00 14.76
C GLY A 64 6.61 21.66 14.63
N SER A 65 6.03 20.70 13.87
CA SER A 65 6.64 19.40 13.61
C SER A 65 6.09 18.75 12.34
N HIS A 66 6.76 17.74 11.82
CA HIS A 66 6.27 16.92 10.70
C HIS A 66 4.95 16.21 11.06
N GLN A 67 4.83 15.76 12.31
CA GLN A 67 3.60 15.11 12.77
C GLN A 67 2.41 16.07 12.75
N GLU A 68 2.59 17.29 13.24
CA GLU A 68 1.54 18.32 13.19
C GLU A 68 1.15 18.64 11.74
N ALA A 69 2.12 18.73 10.82
CA ALA A 69 1.84 18.95 9.42
C ALA A 69 0.95 17.83 8.83
N VAL A 70 1.25 16.57 9.13
CA VAL A 70 0.44 15.43 8.71
C VAL A 70 -0.96 15.47 9.33
N GLU A 71 -1.08 15.67 10.62
CA GLU A 71 -2.37 15.71 11.34
C GLU A 71 -3.30 16.81 10.79
N LYS A 72 -2.74 17.97 10.40
CA LYS A 72 -3.50 19.08 9.84
C LYS A 72 -3.86 18.95 8.36
N THR A 73 -3.11 18.18 7.59
CA THR A 73 -3.24 18.15 6.14
C THR A 73 -3.68 16.80 5.57
N ALA A 74 -3.37 15.70 6.23
CA ALA A 74 -3.72 14.35 5.78
C ALA A 74 -5.19 14.01 6.13
N VAL A 75 -6.11 14.57 5.37
CA VAL A 75 -7.55 14.31 5.55
C VAL A 75 -7.94 13.00 4.88
N ILE A 76 -8.41 12.04 5.66
CA ILE A 76 -8.92 10.76 5.15
C ILE A 76 -10.19 11.01 4.32
N ASP A 77 -10.23 10.41 3.14
CA ASP A 77 -11.39 10.40 2.23
C ASP A 77 -12.24 9.15 2.45
N SER A 78 -11.59 7.99 2.49
CA SER A 78 -12.27 6.72 2.71
C SER A 78 -11.34 5.67 3.31
N ILE A 79 -11.92 4.73 4.04
CA ILE A 79 -11.28 3.52 4.56
C ILE A 79 -12.00 2.32 3.97
N THR A 80 -11.25 1.37 3.43
CA THR A 80 -11.78 0.11 2.91
C THR A 80 -11.27 -1.02 3.81
N GLU A 81 -12.21 -1.70 4.45
CA GLU A 81 -11.92 -2.86 5.30
C GLU A 81 -11.83 -4.14 4.44
N PRO A 82 -11.00 -5.11 4.83
CA PRO A 82 -10.95 -6.41 4.16
C PRO A 82 -12.24 -7.21 4.38
N ASN A 83 -12.65 -7.95 3.36
CA ASN A 83 -13.75 -8.91 3.47
C ASN A 83 -13.18 -10.30 3.85
N PRO A 84 -13.57 -10.88 5.01
CA PRO A 84 -13.01 -12.14 5.50
C PRO A 84 -13.12 -13.31 4.52
N GLU A 85 -14.23 -13.41 3.78
CA GLU A 85 -14.41 -14.48 2.77
C GLU A 85 -13.42 -14.37 1.62
N ASN A 86 -13.14 -13.15 1.17
CA ASN A 86 -12.18 -12.89 0.10
C ASN A 86 -10.75 -13.05 0.61
N VAL A 87 -10.46 -12.61 1.83
CA VAL A 87 -9.16 -12.83 2.49
C VAL A 87 -8.82 -14.32 2.50
N GLU A 88 -9.77 -15.19 2.87
CA GLU A 88 -9.57 -16.63 2.85
C GLU A 88 -9.28 -17.15 1.44
N LYS A 89 -10.01 -16.68 0.43
CA LYS A 89 -9.78 -17.06 -0.98
C LYS A 89 -8.40 -16.64 -1.47
N TYR A 90 -8.01 -15.38 -1.22
CA TYR A 90 -6.70 -14.88 -1.62
C TYR A 90 -5.55 -15.56 -0.87
N SER A 91 -5.76 -15.92 0.39
CA SER A 91 -4.76 -16.65 1.18
C SER A 91 -4.50 -18.07 0.63
N LYS A 92 -5.51 -18.71 0.03
CA LYS A 92 -5.35 -19.99 -0.67
C LYS A 92 -4.68 -19.85 -2.05
N LEU A 93 -4.91 -18.71 -2.72
CA LEU A 93 -4.34 -18.46 -4.05
C LEU A 93 -2.89 -17.94 -3.99
N PHE A 94 -2.52 -17.27 -2.93
CA PHE A 94 -1.20 -16.64 -2.82
C PHE A 94 -0.03 -17.62 -2.90
N PRO A 95 -0.04 -18.80 -2.24
CA PRO A 95 1.03 -19.78 -2.40
C PRO A 95 1.19 -20.26 -3.86
N LEU A 96 0.08 -20.43 -4.59
CA LEU A 96 0.13 -20.81 -6.01
C LEU A 96 0.75 -19.70 -6.87
N TYR A 97 0.49 -18.43 -6.54
CA TYR A 97 1.14 -17.31 -7.21
C TYR A 97 2.65 -17.32 -7.01
N VAL A 98 3.12 -17.59 -5.78
CA VAL A 98 4.55 -17.67 -5.46
C VAL A 98 5.19 -18.85 -6.20
N GLU A 99 4.56 -20.03 -6.20
CA GLU A 99 5.04 -21.22 -6.93
C GLU A 99 5.19 -20.94 -8.44
N ILE A 100 4.20 -20.31 -9.06
CA ILE A 100 4.26 -19.92 -10.48
C ILE A 100 5.43 -18.95 -10.72
N HIS A 101 5.62 -17.97 -9.84
CA HIS A 101 6.72 -17.02 -9.95
C HIS A 101 8.08 -17.73 -9.93
N ASP A 102 8.28 -18.63 -8.96
CA ASP A 102 9.54 -19.37 -8.77
C ASP A 102 9.81 -20.32 -9.96
N ASP A 103 8.78 -20.93 -10.51
CA ASP A 103 8.90 -21.78 -11.70
C ASP A 103 9.27 -20.97 -12.95
N LEU A 104 8.71 -19.77 -13.09
CA LEU A 104 9.00 -18.89 -14.23
C LEU A 104 10.39 -18.23 -14.12
N GLU A 105 10.91 -18.00 -12.92
CA GLU A 105 12.23 -17.41 -12.70
C GLU A 105 13.31 -18.16 -13.46
N LYS A 106 13.30 -19.49 -13.39
CA LYS A 106 14.24 -20.38 -14.13
C LYS A 106 14.13 -20.20 -15.65
N THR A 107 12.99 -19.80 -16.14
CA THR A 107 12.74 -19.59 -17.56
C THR A 107 13.21 -18.20 -17.98
N TYR A 108 13.05 -17.20 -17.15
CA TYR A 108 13.52 -15.83 -17.40
C TYR A 108 15.05 -15.77 -17.48
N HIS A 109 15.77 -16.44 -16.57
CA HIS A 109 17.24 -16.50 -16.62
C HIS A 109 17.79 -17.11 -17.91
N LYS A 110 17.08 -18.06 -18.52
CA LYS A 110 17.48 -18.60 -19.85
C LYS A 110 17.35 -17.57 -20.97
N TYR A 111 16.51 -16.56 -20.83
CA TYR A 111 16.37 -15.48 -21.79
C TYR A 111 17.49 -14.45 -21.67
N GLU A 112 18.03 -14.24 -20.49
CA GLU A 112 19.14 -13.31 -20.24
C GLU A 112 20.47 -13.86 -20.81
N ASP A 113 20.61 -15.19 -20.86
CA ASP A 113 21.78 -15.89 -21.37
C ASP A 113 21.72 -16.16 -22.91
N ALA A 114 20.64 -15.79 -23.59
CA ALA A 114 20.42 -16.02 -25.02
C ALA A 114 20.67 -14.77 -25.87
#